data_26a1dc1179b95128ab4449a0bee32820
#
_entry.id   26a1dc1179b95128ab4449a0bee32820
#
_cell.length_a   1.000
_cell.length_b   1.000
_cell.length_c   1.000
_cell.angle_alpha   90.00
_cell.angle_beta   90.00
_cell.angle_gamma   90.00
#
_symmetry.space_group_name_H-M   'P 1'
#
loop_
_entity.id
_entity.type
_entity.pdbx_description
1 polymer ?
#
loop_
_entity_poly.entity_id
_entity_poly.type
_entity_poly.pdbx_seq_one_letter_code
_entity_poly.pdbx_strand_id
1 'polypeptide(L)'
;MNRSVLTRCVLACAWLMFPLACSHVDHTRDEQRIREQVDAQTAAWNRQDAVVWSQDFAPDADFINIVGTVFEGKAQIQERHAAIFESLFKGSQSKVTVRRISFLGDDVAVVDATHEVTGHPGLPPGVQNTEPGLLRTQMRYVMQRSADGAWRIAAGQNTDVKPRPAAP
;
A
#
# COMPACT_ATOMS: atom_id res chain seq x y z
N MET A 1 33.47 -57.19 57.73
CA MET A 1 32.60 -56.10 58.07
C MET A 1 32.92 -55.00 57.07
N ASN A 2 32.19 -54.97 55.90
CA ASN A 2 32.41 -54.04 54.82
C ASN A 2 31.15 -53.08 54.68
N ARG A 3 31.37 -51.84 54.92
CA ARG A 3 30.33 -50.82 54.71
C ARG A 3 30.51 -50.19 53.32
N SER A 4 29.61 -50.52 52.42
CA SER A 4 29.53 -49.87 51.07
C SER A 4 28.88 -48.51 51.20
N VAL A 5 29.60 -47.48 50.74
CA VAL A 5 29.11 -46.14 50.63
C VAL A 5 28.45 -46.01 49.27
N LEU A 6 27.13 -45.85 49.17
CA LEU A 6 26.40 -45.53 47.95
C LEU A 6 26.49 -43.99 47.70
N THR A 7 27.27 -43.60 46.68
CA THR A 7 27.30 -42.26 46.19
C THR A 7 26.08 -42.01 45.25
N ARG A 8 25.13 -41.23 45.73
CA ARG A 8 24.00 -40.76 44.87
C ARG A 8 24.47 -39.59 43.98
N CYS A 9 24.61 -39.83 42.68
CA CYS A 9 24.72 -38.77 41.69
C CYS A 9 23.36 -38.12 41.46
N VAL A 10 23.22 -36.87 41.89
CA VAL A 10 22.08 -36.00 41.55
C VAL A 10 22.41 -35.29 40.26
N LEU A 11 21.83 -35.73 39.14
CA LEU A 11 21.86 -35.00 37.86
C LEU A 11 20.90 -33.83 37.97
N ALA A 12 21.43 -32.62 38.13
CA ALA A 12 20.69 -31.39 38.01
C ALA A 12 20.51 -31.07 36.51
N CYS A 13 19.34 -31.36 35.94
CA CYS A 13 18.92 -30.82 34.62
C CYS A 13 18.63 -29.33 34.75
N ALA A 14 19.62 -28.51 34.43
CA ALA A 14 19.40 -27.07 34.24
C ALA A 14 18.67 -26.88 32.92
N TRP A 15 17.36 -26.60 32.96
CA TRP A 15 16.57 -26.12 31.84
C TRP A 15 16.98 -24.67 31.55
N LEU A 16 17.79 -24.48 30.50
CA LEU A 16 18.06 -23.18 29.93
C LEU A 16 16.76 -22.68 29.23
N MET A 17 15.96 -21.92 29.98
CA MET A 17 14.90 -21.11 29.37
C MET A 17 15.57 -20.01 28.56
N PHE A 18 15.72 -20.23 27.25
CA PHE A 18 16.00 -19.14 26.29
C PHE A 18 14.72 -18.29 26.23
N PRO A 19 14.76 -16.99 26.60
CA PRO A 19 13.65 -16.11 26.30
C PRO A 19 13.55 -16.01 24.79
N LEU A 20 12.43 -16.43 24.19
CA LEU A 20 12.06 -16.01 22.84
C LEU A 20 11.86 -14.49 22.90
N ALA A 21 12.92 -13.75 22.64
CA ALA A 21 12.82 -12.35 22.35
C ALA A 21 12.02 -12.25 21.03
N CYS A 22 10.74 -11.90 21.07
CA CYS A 22 10.02 -11.39 19.92
C CYS A 22 10.79 -10.15 19.46
N SER A 23 11.64 -10.30 18.47
CA SER A 23 12.30 -9.18 17.80
C SER A 23 11.19 -8.40 17.11
N HIS A 24 10.77 -7.30 17.71
CA HIS A 24 9.88 -6.35 17.04
C HIS A 24 10.70 -5.72 15.92
N VAL A 25 10.40 -6.09 14.68
CA VAL A 25 11.07 -5.48 13.52
C VAL A 25 10.67 -4.01 13.47
N ASP A 26 11.66 -3.13 13.46
CA ASP A 26 11.43 -1.70 13.33
C ASP A 26 11.21 -1.33 11.86
N HIS A 27 9.96 -1.08 11.48
CA HIS A 27 9.56 -0.70 10.14
C HIS A 27 9.61 0.82 9.88
N THR A 28 10.15 1.63 10.78
CA THR A 28 10.14 3.11 10.67
C THR A 28 10.71 3.60 9.32
N ARG A 29 11.84 3.03 8.89
CA ARG A 29 12.45 3.41 7.60
C ARG A 29 11.63 2.97 6.40
N ASP A 30 10.98 1.83 6.49
CA ASP A 30 10.14 1.30 5.42
C ASP A 30 8.84 2.11 5.30
N GLU A 31 8.24 2.46 6.43
CA GLU A 31 7.09 3.35 6.45
C GLU A 31 7.40 4.71 5.81
N GLN A 32 8.54 5.29 6.12
CA GLN A 32 8.99 6.54 5.50
C GLN A 32 9.16 6.41 3.98
N ARG A 33 9.83 5.34 3.51
CA ARG A 33 10.02 5.08 2.07
C ARG A 33 8.69 4.92 1.33
N ILE A 34 7.75 4.18 1.92
CA ILE A 34 6.42 3.99 1.33
C ILE A 34 5.67 5.32 1.23
N ARG A 35 5.75 6.19 2.25
CA ARG A 35 5.15 7.52 2.20
C ARG A 35 5.77 8.39 1.11
N GLU A 36 7.11 8.39 1.00
CA GLU A 36 7.83 9.10 -0.05
C GLU A 36 7.44 8.63 -1.47
N GLN A 37 7.20 7.32 -1.67
CA GLN A 37 6.71 6.78 -2.95
C GLN A 37 5.28 7.28 -3.26
N VAL A 38 4.38 7.31 -2.28
CA VAL A 38 3.01 7.83 -2.45
C VAL A 38 3.04 9.34 -2.76
N ASP A 39 3.92 10.10 -2.11
CA ASP A 39 4.09 11.53 -2.39
C ASP A 39 4.65 11.77 -3.80
N ALA A 40 5.63 10.97 -4.23
CA ALA A 40 6.18 11.03 -5.59
C ALA A 40 5.12 10.67 -6.65
N GLN A 41 4.29 9.65 -6.38
CA GLN A 41 3.17 9.27 -7.24
C GLN A 41 2.12 10.40 -7.35
N THR A 42 1.80 11.05 -6.22
CA THR A 42 0.91 12.23 -6.18
C THR A 42 1.47 13.39 -7.00
N ALA A 43 2.76 13.68 -6.83
CA ALA A 43 3.44 14.71 -7.62
C ALA A 43 3.46 14.39 -9.12
N ALA A 44 3.60 13.10 -9.49
CA ALA A 44 3.54 12.65 -10.89
C ALA A 44 2.14 12.84 -11.49
N TRP A 45 1.06 12.54 -10.74
CA TRP A 45 -0.30 12.87 -11.16
C TRP A 45 -0.44 14.36 -11.49
N ASN A 46 0.02 15.22 -10.58
CA ASN A 46 -0.10 16.68 -10.72
C ASN A 46 0.71 17.25 -11.89
N ARG A 47 1.68 16.49 -12.41
CA ARG A 47 2.40 16.76 -13.66
C ARG A 47 1.85 16.02 -14.87
N GLN A 48 0.81 15.19 -14.69
CA GLN A 48 0.22 14.33 -15.74
C GLN A 48 1.26 13.33 -16.32
N ASP A 49 2.20 12.88 -15.49
CA ASP A 49 3.29 11.97 -15.87
C ASP A 49 2.92 10.53 -15.52
N ALA A 50 2.33 9.80 -16.48
CA ALA A 50 1.91 8.42 -16.28
C ALA A 50 3.09 7.46 -16.08
N VAL A 51 4.27 7.76 -16.64
CA VAL A 51 5.46 6.92 -16.51
C VAL A 51 5.96 6.95 -15.07
N VAL A 52 6.15 8.14 -14.52
CA VAL A 52 6.58 8.31 -13.12
C VAL A 52 5.47 7.88 -12.16
N TRP A 53 4.19 8.13 -12.47
CA TRP A 53 3.07 7.70 -11.65
C TRP A 53 3.04 6.18 -11.45
N SER A 54 3.37 5.41 -12.50
CA SER A 54 3.35 3.94 -12.48
C SER A 54 4.69 3.30 -12.12
N GLN A 55 5.74 4.06 -11.86
CA GLN A 55 7.11 3.54 -11.74
C GLN A 55 7.28 2.49 -10.64
N ASP A 56 6.56 2.65 -9.52
CA ASP A 56 6.66 1.78 -8.35
C ASP A 56 5.75 0.54 -8.39
N PHE A 57 4.94 0.37 -9.44
CA PHE A 57 4.23 -0.89 -9.65
C PHE A 57 5.20 -2.01 -10.03
N ALA A 58 4.96 -3.21 -9.49
CA ALA A 58 5.64 -4.43 -9.92
C ALA A 58 5.31 -4.71 -11.40
N PRO A 59 6.19 -5.40 -12.15
CA PRO A 59 5.94 -5.71 -13.56
C PRO A 59 4.63 -6.46 -13.80
N ASP A 60 4.24 -7.32 -12.87
CA ASP A 60 3.04 -8.19 -12.85
C ASP A 60 1.94 -7.71 -11.91
N ALA A 61 1.98 -6.44 -11.49
CA ALA A 61 0.99 -5.87 -10.57
C ALA A 61 -0.42 -5.86 -11.13
N ASP A 62 -1.42 -6.02 -10.26
CA ASP A 62 -2.83 -5.80 -10.58
C ASP A 62 -3.31 -4.45 -10.10
N PHE A 63 -4.19 -3.81 -10.88
CA PHE A 63 -4.87 -2.60 -10.44
C PHE A 63 -6.36 -2.63 -10.82
N ILE A 64 -7.22 -2.49 -9.82
CA ILE A 64 -8.67 -2.34 -10.00
C ILE A 64 -9.03 -0.86 -9.88
N ASN A 65 -9.53 -0.28 -10.96
CA ASN A 65 -9.90 1.12 -10.97
C ASN A 65 -11.26 1.40 -10.28
N ILE A 66 -11.59 2.67 -10.18
CA ILE A 66 -12.81 3.19 -9.54
C ILE A 66 -14.13 2.63 -10.11
N VAL A 67 -14.14 2.13 -11.36
CA VAL A 67 -15.31 1.52 -12.01
C VAL A 67 -15.24 -0.01 -12.10
N GLY A 68 -14.27 -0.63 -11.41
CA GLY A 68 -14.12 -2.08 -11.35
C GLY A 68 -13.38 -2.72 -12.52
N THR A 69 -12.76 -1.92 -13.42
CA THR A 69 -11.92 -2.50 -14.48
C THR A 69 -10.59 -2.95 -13.90
N VAL A 70 -10.18 -4.17 -14.24
CA VAL A 70 -8.89 -4.75 -13.86
C VAL A 70 -7.86 -4.44 -14.96
N PHE A 71 -6.68 -3.99 -14.54
CA PHE A 71 -5.49 -3.80 -15.39
C PHE A 71 -4.41 -4.73 -14.89
N GLU A 72 -3.93 -5.62 -15.75
CA GLU A 72 -2.93 -6.63 -15.43
C GLU A 72 -1.56 -6.19 -15.96
N GLY A 73 -0.61 -6.08 -15.07
CA GLY A 73 0.75 -5.65 -15.32
C GLY A 73 0.93 -4.14 -15.40
N LYS A 74 2.12 -3.69 -14.98
CA LYS A 74 2.53 -2.28 -14.97
C LYS A 74 2.29 -1.56 -16.30
N ALA A 75 2.49 -2.23 -17.43
CA ALA A 75 2.33 -1.63 -18.76
C ALA A 75 0.89 -1.17 -19.01
N GLN A 76 -0.12 -2.00 -18.71
CA GLN A 76 -1.53 -1.64 -18.85
C GLN A 76 -1.93 -0.54 -17.87
N ILE A 77 -1.40 -0.58 -16.64
CA ILE A 77 -1.65 0.43 -15.62
C ILE A 77 -1.12 1.80 -16.10
N GLN A 78 0.09 1.85 -16.65
CA GLN A 78 0.70 3.05 -17.20
C GLN A 78 -0.08 3.59 -18.40
N GLU A 79 -0.43 2.73 -19.36
CA GLU A 79 -1.21 3.11 -20.55
C GLU A 79 -2.57 3.70 -20.16
N ARG A 80 -3.26 3.06 -19.19
CA ARG A 80 -4.51 3.59 -18.65
C ARG A 80 -4.36 4.98 -18.07
N HIS A 81 -3.31 5.23 -17.29
CA HIS A 81 -3.09 6.55 -16.67
C HIS A 81 -2.70 7.60 -17.72
N ALA A 82 -1.91 7.25 -18.72
CA ALA A 82 -1.65 8.12 -19.86
C ALA A 82 -2.95 8.55 -20.57
N ALA A 83 -3.84 7.59 -20.85
CA ALA A 83 -5.11 7.89 -21.49
C ALA A 83 -6.04 8.78 -20.66
N ILE A 84 -6.11 8.60 -19.33
CA ILE A 84 -6.97 9.47 -18.50
C ILE A 84 -6.39 10.85 -18.27
N PHE A 85 -5.08 11.00 -18.27
CA PHE A 85 -4.42 12.31 -18.20
C PHE A 85 -4.64 13.15 -19.45
N GLU A 86 -4.86 12.52 -20.60
CA GLU A 86 -5.22 13.23 -21.84
C GLU A 86 -6.74 13.48 -21.98
N SER A 87 -7.56 12.90 -21.08
CA SER A 87 -9.02 12.96 -21.19
C SER A 87 -9.70 13.35 -19.88
N LEU A 88 -10.27 12.38 -19.16
CA LEU A 88 -11.14 12.56 -17.97
C LEU A 88 -10.48 13.30 -16.81
N PHE A 89 -9.16 13.20 -16.67
CA PHE A 89 -8.41 13.85 -15.59
C PHE A 89 -7.38 14.85 -16.11
N LYS A 90 -7.53 15.31 -17.34
CA LYS A 90 -6.64 16.33 -17.92
C LYS A 90 -6.64 17.60 -17.08
N GLY A 91 -5.45 18.03 -16.66
CA GLY A 91 -5.25 19.23 -15.84
C GLY A 91 -5.74 19.11 -14.39
N SER A 92 -6.26 17.95 -13.99
CA SER A 92 -6.70 17.74 -12.61
C SER A 92 -5.53 17.77 -11.62
N GLN A 93 -5.86 18.08 -10.36
CA GLN A 93 -4.94 18.07 -9.25
C GLN A 93 -5.33 16.98 -8.25
N SER A 94 -4.34 16.27 -7.77
CA SER A 94 -4.46 15.18 -6.82
C SER A 94 -3.82 15.56 -5.48
N LYS A 95 -4.49 15.13 -4.40
CA LYS A 95 -3.92 15.07 -3.06
C LYS A 95 -4.17 13.68 -2.49
N VAL A 96 -3.11 13.00 -2.06
CA VAL A 96 -3.20 11.70 -1.39
C VAL A 96 -2.79 11.85 0.06
N THR A 97 -3.60 11.29 0.96
CA THR A 97 -3.31 11.24 2.39
C THR A 97 -3.24 9.79 2.83
N VAL A 98 -2.04 9.32 3.15
CA VAL A 98 -1.84 7.99 3.74
C VAL A 98 -2.43 7.96 5.13
N ARG A 99 -3.47 7.16 5.33
CA ARG A 99 -4.17 7.00 6.59
C ARG A 99 -3.52 5.95 7.49
N ARG A 100 -3.01 4.88 6.88
CA ARG A 100 -2.42 3.76 7.59
C ARG A 100 -1.46 2.99 6.70
N ILE A 101 -0.36 2.52 7.29
CA ILE A 101 0.50 1.48 6.75
C ILE A 101 0.52 0.34 7.76
N SER A 102 0.23 -0.88 7.31
CA SER A 102 0.21 -2.09 8.15
C SER A 102 1.16 -3.11 7.55
N PHE A 103 2.19 -3.48 8.29
CA PHE A 103 3.12 -4.52 7.87
C PHE A 103 2.57 -5.90 8.23
N LEU A 104 2.56 -6.82 7.27
CA LEU A 104 2.13 -8.22 7.40
C LEU A 104 3.33 -9.16 7.40
N GLY A 105 4.41 -8.76 8.04
CA GLY A 105 5.72 -9.39 8.04
C GLY A 105 6.78 -8.39 7.57
N ASP A 106 7.97 -8.90 7.22
CA ASP A 106 9.13 -8.05 6.91
C ASP A 106 9.12 -7.51 5.48
N ASP A 107 8.34 -8.12 4.58
CA ASP A 107 8.38 -7.88 3.13
C ASP A 107 7.01 -7.56 2.51
N VAL A 108 5.93 -7.48 3.30
CA VAL A 108 4.59 -7.12 2.83
C VAL A 108 4.01 -5.99 3.65
N ALA A 109 3.49 -4.96 2.99
CA ALA A 109 2.76 -3.85 3.60
C ALA A 109 1.43 -3.60 2.91
N VAL A 110 0.40 -3.25 3.69
CA VAL A 110 -0.87 -2.74 3.20
C VAL A 110 -0.95 -1.26 3.49
N VAL A 111 -1.18 -0.46 2.45
CA VAL A 111 -1.28 1.00 2.52
C VAL A 111 -2.72 1.42 2.24
N ASP A 112 -3.36 2.04 3.21
CA ASP A 112 -4.67 2.66 3.06
C ASP A 112 -4.50 4.18 2.93
N ALA A 113 -5.03 4.76 1.85
CA ALA A 113 -4.96 6.18 1.58
C ALA A 113 -6.30 6.75 1.12
N THR A 114 -6.54 8.01 1.42
CA THR A 114 -7.60 8.80 0.80
C THR A 114 -7.00 9.58 -0.36
N HIS A 115 -7.61 9.46 -1.53
CA HIS A 115 -7.22 10.18 -2.73
C HIS A 115 -8.31 11.20 -3.08
N GLU A 116 -7.95 12.46 -3.20
CA GLU A 116 -8.82 13.58 -3.51
C GLU A 116 -8.38 14.19 -4.84
N VAL A 117 -9.31 14.32 -5.79
CA VAL A 117 -9.06 14.88 -7.11
C VAL A 117 -9.99 16.05 -7.40
N THR A 118 -9.42 17.16 -7.82
CA THR A 118 -10.13 18.39 -8.19
C THR A 118 -9.73 18.84 -9.59
N GLY A 119 -10.51 19.75 -10.18
CA GLY A 119 -10.18 20.35 -11.49
C GLY A 119 -10.31 19.39 -12.68
N HIS A 120 -10.91 18.22 -12.51
CA HIS A 120 -11.15 17.28 -13.60
C HIS A 120 -12.27 17.78 -14.54
N PRO A 121 -12.15 17.65 -15.87
CA PRO A 121 -13.18 18.09 -16.82
C PRO A 121 -14.40 17.15 -16.88
N GLY A 122 -14.27 15.92 -16.37
CA GLY A 122 -15.34 14.92 -16.35
C GLY A 122 -15.05 13.74 -15.46
N LEU A 123 -16.03 12.87 -15.31
CA LEU A 123 -15.92 11.62 -14.55
C LEU A 123 -16.41 10.44 -15.40
N PRO A 124 -15.94 9.21 -15.13
CA PRO A 124 -16.47 8.03 -15.79
C PRO A 124 -17.98 7.85 -15.52
N PRO A 125 -18.73 7.23 -16.41
CA PRO A 125 -20.14 6.87 -16.16
C PRO A 125 -20.31 6.12 -14.83
N GLY A 126 -21.31 6.52 -14.03
CA GLY A 126 -21.60 5.93 -12.72
C GLY A 126 -20.74 6.43 -11.56
N VAL A 127 -19.72 7.23 -11.82
CA VAL A 127 -18.92 7.93 -10.81
C VAL A 127 -19.48 9.33 -10.59
N GLN A 128 -19.52 9.75 -9.33
CA GLN A 128 -20.02 11.08 -8.93
C GLN A 128 -19.00 11.77 -8.04
N ASN A 129 -18.97 13.10 -8.10
CA ASN A 129 -18.23 13.88 -7.10
C ASN A 129 -18.76 13.57 -5.70
N THR A 130 -17.87 13.40 -4.74
CA THR A 130 -18.22 13.23 -3.33
C THR A 130 -18.79 14.53 -2.74
N GLU A 131 -18.22 15.66 -3.19
CA GLU A 131 -18.63 17.02 -2.91
C GLU A 131 -18.52 17.83 -4.22
N PRO A 132 -19.16 18.98 -4.38
CA PRO A 132 -19.07 19.79 -5.59
C PRO A 132 -17.60 20.04 -6.01
N GLY A 133 -17.24 19.56 -7.20
CA GLY A 133 -15.89 19.71 -7.78
C GLY A 133 -14.80 18.82 -7.16
N LEU A 134 -15.16 17.95 -6.22
CA LEU A 134 -14.22 17.05 -5.53
C LEU A 134 -14.64 15.58 -5.70
N LEU A 135 -13.80 14.80 -6.36
CA LEU A 135 -13.86 13.36 -6.34
C LEU A 135 -12.97 12.84 -5.22
N ARG A 136 -13.55 12.11 -4.27
CA ARG A 136 -12.79 11.42 -3.23
C ARG A 136 -12.88 9.91 -3.43
N THR A 137 -11.76 9.22 -3.28
CA THR A 137 -11.69 7.77 -3.35
C THR A 137 -10.90 7.20 -2.19
N GLN A 138 -11.15 5.92 -1.88
CA GLN A 138 -10.31 5.13 -0.98
C GLN A 138 -9.39 4.25 -1.83
N MET A 139 -8.09 4.45 -1.67
CA MET A 139 -7.05 3.69 -2.32
C MET A 139 -6.47 2.69 -1.34
N ARG A 140 -6.31 1.44 -1.77
CA ARG A 140 -5.56 0.43 -1.05
C ARG A 140 -4.48 -0.13 -1.95
N TYR A 141 -3.24 -0.14 -1.46
CA TYR A 141 -2.14 -0.84 -2.08
C TYR A 141 -1.69 -2.01 -1.22
N VAL A 142 -1.37 -3.12 -1.85
CA VAL A 142 -0.53 -4.18 -1.29
C VAL A 142 0.86 -3.98 -1.88
N MET A 143 1.82 -3.72 -1.02
CA MET A 143 3.21 -3.51 -1.42
C MET A 143 4.05 -4.69 -0.97
N GLN A 144 5.00 -5.08 -1.80
CA GLN A 144 5.95 -6.15 -1.53
C GLN A 144 7.36 -5.62 -1.67
N ARG A 145 8.24 -6.04 -0.77
CA ARG A 145 9.68 -5.76 -0.87
C ARG A 145 10.28 -6.72 -1.89
N SER A 146 10.85 -6.19 -2.94
CA SER A 146 11.57 -6.96 -3.95
C SER A 146 12.98 -7.34 -3.50
N ALA A 147 13.62 -8.26 -4.22
CA ALA A 147 14.95 -8.79 -3.87
C ALA A 147 16.05 -7.71 -3.80
N ASP A 148 15.87 -6.59 -4.50
CA ASP A 148 16.74 -5.41 -4.44
C ASP A 148 16.49 -4.52 -3.22
N GLY A 149 15.53 -4.89 -2.35
CA GLY A 149 15.14 -4.16 -1.15
C GLY A 149 14.18 -2.99 -1.39
N ALA A 150 13.73 -2.78 -2.64
CA ALA A 150 12.76 -1.74 -2.95
C ALA A 150 11.32 -2.22 -2.70
N TRP A 151 10.46 -1.33 -2.21
CA TRP A 151 9.04 -1.58 -2.11
C TRP A 151 8.38 -1.39 -3.49
N ARG A 152 7.56 -2.37 -3.91
CA ARG A 152 6.79 -2.33 -5.16
C ARG A 152 5.32 -2.53 -4.87
N ILE A 153 4.45 -1.83 -5.59
CA ILE A 153 3.00 -2.06 -5.54
C ILE A 153 2.72 -3.35 -6.31
N ALA A 154 2.35 -4.41 -5.59
CA ALA A 154 1.97 -5.70 -6.17
C ALA A 154 0.49 -5.72 -6.55
N ALA A 155 -0.36 -5.05 -5.79
CA ALA A 155 -1.78 -4.90 -6.12
C ALA A 155 -2.30 -3.54 -5.66
N GLY A 156 -3.27 -2.99 -6.39
CA GLY A 156 -3.94 -1.76 -6.03
C GLY A 156 -5.43 -1.80 -6.31
N GLN A 157 -6.21 -1.16 -5.45
CA GLN A 157 -7.64 -0.99 -5.67
C GLN A 157 -8.08 0.41 -5.30
N ASN A 158 -8.90 1.00 -6.17
CA ASN A 158 -9.50 2.31 -5.97
C ASN A 158 -11.02 2.17 -5.88
N THR A 159 -11.62 2.78 -4.86
CA THR A 159 -13.07 2.73 -4.61
C THR A 159 -13.59 4.14 -4.43
N ASP A 160 -14.62 4.55 -5.18
CA ASP A 160 -15.17 5.88 -5.04
C ASP A 160 -15.95 6.06 -3.73
N VAL A 161 -15.89 7.26 -3.17
CA VAL A 161 -16.67 7.65 -1.99
C VAL A 161 -17.91 8.40 -2.46
N LYS A 162 -19.04 7.73 -2.37
CA LYS A 162 -20.32 8.31 -2.79
C LYS A 162 -20.71 9.52 -1.93
N PRO A 163 -21.44 10.49 -2.47
CA PRO A 163 -22.04 11.56 -1.68
C PRO A 163 -22.85 10.97 -0.52
N ARG A 164 -22.82 11.62 0.62
CA ARG A 164 -23.69 11.21 1.73
C ARG A 164 -25.14 11.50 1.35
N PRO A 165 -26.06 10.54 1.52
CA PRO A 165 -27.49 10.82 1.34
C PRO A 165 -27.90 12.02 2.22
N ALA A 166 -28.81 12.85 1.69
CA ALA A 166 -29.43 13.89 2.53
C ALA A 166 -30.10 13.22 3.74
N ALA A 167 -29.96 13.82 4.91
CA ALA A 167 -30.67 13.35 6.10
C ALA A 167 -32.17 13.47 5.82
N PRO A 168 -33.01 12.48 6.22
CA PRO A 168 -34.45 12.52 6.06
C PRO A 168 -35.08 13.66 6.85
#